data_b660ed326e3af71dff6dca62b1c55d8d
#
_entry.id   b660ed326e3af71dff6dca62b1c55d8d
#
_cell.length_a   1.000
_cell.length_b   1.000
_cell.length_c   1.000
_cell.angle_alpha   90.00
_cell.angle_beta   90.00
_cell.angle_gamma   90.00
#
_symmetry.space_group_name_H-M   'P 1'
#
loop_
_entity.id
_entity.type
_entity.pdbx_description
1 polymer ?
#
loop_
_entity_poly.entity_id
_entity_poly.type
_entity_poly.pdbx_seq_one_letter_code
_entity_poly.pdbx_strand_id
1 'polypeptide(L)'
;IWEENEMNTTECIRTRRSIRKFKPDPIDHFLLESIISTASYSPSWKNSQIVRYIAIEDSSILNSIMNNYTPDFNSNIIRQAPMLIAMTFVKGRCGFERDGSFTTKKGDRWQMFDAGIAAQTFCLAAHEAGLGTVIMGIWDEDGITKLLDFPKDQELAALIAIGYPDIHPDAPGRKSVDELLTYR
;
A
#
# COMPACT_ATOMS: atom_id res chain seq x y z
N ILE A 1 21.87 -27.14 7.42
CA ILE A 1 20.45 -27.34 7.10
C ILE A 1 19.74 -26.30 7.96
N TRP A 2 19.38 -25.17 7.35
CA TRP A 2 18.62 -24.10 7.99
C TRP A 2 17.15 -24.47 7.80
N GLU A 3 16.45 -24.95 8.82
CA GLU A 3 15.00 -24.86 8.88
C GLU A 3 14.68 -23.38 9.17
N GLU A 4 14.62 -22.56 8.12
CA GLU A 4 13.92 -21.31 8.18
C GLU A 4 12.46 -21.62 8.43
N ASN A 5 11.95 -21.19 9.56
CA ASN A 5 10.54 -21.28 9.91
C ASN A 5 9.80 -20.34 8.95
N GLU A 6 9.46 -20.82 7.76
CA GLU A 6 8.74 -20.04 6.75
C GLU A 6 7.40 -19.61 7.35
N MET A 7 7.17 -18.31 7.39
CA MET A 7 5.94 -17.72 7.91
C MET A 7 4.76 -18.18 7.04
N ASN A 8 3.83 -18.95 7.62
CA ASN A 8 2.65 -19.35 6.85
C ASN A 8 1.65 -18.19 6.69
N THR A 9 0.76 -18.30 5.70
CA THR A 9 -0.21 -17.25 5.33
C THR A 9 -1.06 -16.77 6.52
N THR A 10 -1.54 -17.70 7.36
CA THR A 10 -2.37 -17.35 8.54
C THR A 10 -1.56 -16.53 9.54
N GLU A 11 -0.34 -16.91 9.80
CA GLU A 11 0.58 -16.20 10.68
C GLU A 11 0.90 -14.83 10.12
N CYS A 12 1.26 -14.72 8.85
CA CYS A 12 1.55 -13.46 8.17
C CYS A 12 0.37 -12.47 8.31
N ILE A 13 -0.85 -12.92 8.04
CA ILE A 13 -2.06 -12.10 8.19
C ILE A 13 -2.27 -11.66 9.64
N ARG A 14 -2.07 -12.56 10.61
CA ARG A 14 -2.35 -12.29 12.02
C ARG A 14 -1.28 -11.44 12.70
N THR A 15 -0.03 -11.52 12.26
CA THR A 15 1.11 -10.84 12.88
C THR A 15 1.44 -9.50 12.22
N ARG A 16 1.07 -9.28 10.94
CA ARG A 16 1.26 -7.98 10.29
C ARG A 16 0.62 -6.84 11.09
N ARG A 17 1.39 -5.77 11.30
CA ARG A 17 0.95 -4.54 12.00
C ARG A 17 1.20 -3.31 11.13
N SER A 18 0.48 -2.23 11.41
CA SER A 18 0.81 -0.90 10.89
C SER A 18 1.97 -0.34 11.69
N ILE A 19 3.14 -0.31 11.07
CA ILE A 19 4.39 0.16 11.67
C ILE A 19 4.54 1.66 11.40
N ARG A 20 4.78 2.45 12.45
CA ARG A 20 4.87 3.91 12.37
C ARG A 20 6.21 4.46 12.86
N LYS A 21 7.15 3.56 13.17
CA LYS A 21 8.53 3.88 13.53
C LYS A 21 9.44 2.84 12.92
N PHE A 22 10.47 3.31 12.22
CA PHE A 22 11.34 2.50 11.40
C PHE A 22 12.80 2.71 11.79
N LYS A 23 13.63 1.70 11.52
CA LYS A 23 15.07 1.84 11.54
C LYS A 23 15.53 2.65 10.33
N PRO A 24 16.68 3.34 10.40
CA PRO A 24 17.16 4.16 9.29
C PRO A 24 17.78 3.34 8.14
N ASP A 25 17.80 2.01 8.25
CA ASP A 25 18.42 1.12 7.28
C ASP A 25 17.71 1.24 5.92
N PRO A 26 18.44 1.43 4.81
CA PRO A 26 17.86 1.49 3.48
C PRO A 26 17.26 0.14 3.07
N ILE A 27 16.25 0.18 2.21
CA ILE A 27 15.66 -1.02 1.64
C ILE A 27 16.43 -1.34 0.36
N ASP A 28 16.88 -2.59 0.23
CA ASP A 28 17.46 -3.08 -1.01
C ASP A 28 16.42 -3.08 -2.15
N HIS A 29 16.78 -2.56 -3.34
CA HIS A 29 15.86 -2.46 -4.47
C HIS A 29 15.41 -3.84 -5.00
N PHE A 30 16.29 -4.86 -4.96
CA PHE A 30 15.89 -6.23 -5.35
C PHE A 30 14.86 -6.81 -4.39
N LEU A 31 14.99 -6.47 -3.08
CA LEU A 31 13.99 -6.86 -2.10
C LEU A 31 12.63 -6.20 -2.39
N LEU A 32 12.63 -4.90 -2.68
CA LEU A 32 11.41 -4.18 -3.06
C LEU A 32 10.79 -4.75 -4.35
N GLU A 33 11.59 -5.01 -5.37
CA GLU A 33 11.16 -5.60 -6.63
C GLU A 33 10.53 -6.99 -6.42
N SER A 34 11.11 -7.83 -5.54
CA SER A 34 10.54 -9.12 -5.15
C SER A 34 9.19 -8.97 -4.47
N ILE A 35 9.05 -8.02 -3.55
CA ILE A 35 7.79 -7.71 -2.87
C ILE A 35 6.73 -7.27 -3.89
N ILE A 36 7.06 -6.38 -4.82
CA ILE A 36 6.16 -5.92 -5.87
C ILE A 36 5.79 -7.06 -6.82
N SER A 37 6.75 -7.92 -7.19
CA SER A 37 6.51 -9.12 -7.99
C SER A 37 5.48 -10.04 -7.32
N THR A 38 5.62 -10.29 -6.02
CA THR A 38 4.65 -11.05 -5.22
C THR A 38 3.29 -10.34 -5.19
N ALA A 39 3.27 -9.03 -4.94
CA ALA A 39 2.04 -8.24 -4.91
C ALA A 39 1.30 -8.19 -6.25
N SER A 40 1.99 -8.39 -7.38
CA SER A 40 1.40 -8.45 -8.72
C SER A 40 0.43 -9.62 -8.93
N TYR A 41 0.51 -10.66 -8.08
CA TYR A 41 -0.45 -11.77 -8.08
C TYR A 41 -1.77 -11.45 -7.38
N SER A 42 -1.98 -10.23 -6.91
CA SER A 42 -3.27 -9.77 -6.40
C SER A 42 -4.35 -9.94 -7.46
N PRO A 43 -5.51 -10.51 -7.14
CA PRO A 43 -6.62 -10.54 -8.08
C PRO A 43 -7.10 -9.12 -8.38
N SER A 44 -7.51 -8.90 -9.63
CA SER A 44 -8.08 -7.62 -10.07
C SER A 44 -9.24 -7.84 -11.04
N TRP A 45 -10.11 -6.86 -11.19
CA TRP A 45 -11.24 -6.89 -12.11
C TRP A 45 -10.80 -7.30 -13.52
N LYS A 46 -11.33 -8.43 -14.04
CA LYS A 46 -10.98 -8.98 -15.37
C LYS A 46 -9.44 -9.03 -15.60
N ASN A 47 -8.65 -9.21 -14.55
CA ASN A 47 -7.19 -9.17 -14.57
C ASN A 47 -6.63 -7.85 -15.16
N SER A 48 -7.25 -6.73 -14.81
CA SER A 48 -6.91 -5.41 -15.35
C SER A 48 -5.58 -4.85 -14.84
N GLN A 49 -5.11 -5.33 -13.69
CA GLN A 49 -3.80 -5.01 -13.10
C GLN A 49 -3.50 -3.52 -13.10
N ILE A 50 -4.46 -2.72 -12.61
CA ILE A 50 -4.42 -1.25 -12.71
C ILE A 50 -3.41 -0.58 -11.79
N VAL A 51 -2.96 -1.25 -10.72
CA VAL A 51 -2.10 -0.65 -9.70
C VAL A 51 -0.68 -0.38 -10.21
N ARG A 52 -0.09 0.73 -9.75
CA ARG A 52 1.30 1.12 -9.97
C ARG A 52 1.92 1.56 -8.65
N TYR A 53 3.24 1.46 -8.54
CA TYR A 53 4.00 1.84 -7.36
C TYR A 53 5.10 2.81 -7.75
N ILE A 54 5.23 3.92 -7.03
CA ILE A 54 6.30 4.89 -7.16
C ILE A 54 7.07 4.86 -5.84
N ALA A 55 8.30 4.36 -5.86
CA ALA A 55 9.18 4.36 -4.71
C ALA A 55 9.89 5.71 -4.59
N ILE A 56 9.79 6.35 -3.44
CA ILE A 56 10.31 7.69 -3.17
C ILE A 56 11.34 7.58 -2.06
N GLU A 57 12.62 7.83 -2.39
CA GLU A 57 13.75 7.86 -1.49
C GLU A 57 14.44 9.23 -1.51
N ASP A 58 14.19 10.05 -2.54
CA ASP A 58 14.75 11.38 -2.66
C ASP A 58 14.30 12.26 -1.50
N SER A 59 15.27 12.73 -0.71
CA SER A 59 15.04 13.52 0.48
C SER A 59 14.35 14.85 0.19
N SER A 60 14.55 15.44 -0.99
CA SER A 60 13.91 16.71 -1.38
C SER A 60 12.43 16.51 -1.66
N ILE A 61 12.06 15.41 -2.32
CA ILE A 61 10.68 15.01 -2.59
C ILE A 61 9.99 14.66 -1.27
N LEU A 62 10.61 13.82 -0.43
CA LEU A 62 10.08 13.45 0.88
C LEU A 62 9.83 14.69 1.76
N ASN A 63 10.79 15.63 1.82
CA ASN A 63 10.64 16.89 2.56
C ASN A 63 9.49 17.75 2.00
N SER A 64 9.33 17.80 0.67
CA SER A 64 8.22 18.52 0.06
C SER A 64 6.87 17.91 0.44
N ILE A 65 6.74 16.58 0.41
CA ILE A 65 5.54 15.85 0.81
C ILE A 65 5.19 16.15 2.28
N MET A 66 6.18 16.01 3.17
CA MET A 66 6.00 16.22 4.61
C MET A 66 5.59 17.65 4.97
N ASN A 67 6.20 18.62 4.33
CA ASN A 67 6.03 20.03 4.73
C ASN A 67 4.79 20.69 4.13
N ASN A 68 4.31 20.18 2.98
CA ASN A 68 3.28 20.87 2.21
C ASN A 68 2.01 20.04 1.98
N TYR A 69 2.09 18.70 1.98
CA TYR A 69 1.02 17.87 1.45
C TYR A 69 0.50 16.78 2.39
N THR A 70 1.06 16.66 3.60
CA THR A 70 0.58 15.71 4.60
C THR A 70 0.41 16.38 5.97
N PRO A 71 -0.57 15.95 6.78
CA PRO A 71 -0.70 16.44 8.14
C PRO A 71 0.45 15.95 9.03
N ASP A 72 0.73 16.66 10.13
CA ASP A 72 1.86 16.42 11.03
C ASP A 72 2.04 14.96 11.46
N PHE A 73 0.94 14.25 11.74
CA PHE A 73 1.02 12.86 12.16
C PHE A 73 1.53 11.93 11.05
N ASN A 74 1.16 12.16 9.77
CA ASN A 74 1.70 11.43 8.64
C ASN A 74 3.15 11.87 8.33
N SER A 75 3.42 13.17 8.38
CA SER A 75 4.79 13.72 8.19
C SER A 75 5.77 13.12 9.20
N ASN A 76 5.35 12.93 10.46
CA ASN A 76 6.19 12.31 11.49
C ASN A 76 6.48 10.82 11.22
N ILE A 77 5.59 10.10 10.56
CA ILE A 77 5.81 8.72 10.13
C ILE A 77 6.78 8.70 8.94
N ILE A 78 6.52 9.51 7.92
CA ILE A 78 7.34 9.59 6.70
C ILE A 78 8.79 9.94 7.05
N ARG A 79 9.00 10.88 7.97
CA ARG A 79 10.34 11.32 8.41
C ARG A 79 11.21 10.20 8.97
N GLN A 80 10.61 9.16 9.50
CA GLN A 80 11.31 8.03 10.11
C GLN A 80 11.43 6.82 9.15
N ALA A 81 10.73 6.84 8.03
CA ALA A 81 10.76 5.75 7.06
C ALA A 81 11.89 5.97 6.04
N PRO A 82 12.67 4.94 5.71
CA PRO A 82 13.70 5.03 4.68
C PRO A 82 13.10 5.21 3.26
N MET A 83 11.83 4.84 3.07
CA MET A 83 11.17 4.91 1.78
C MET A 83 9.66 5.17 1.94
N LEU A 84 9.09 5.90 1.00
CA LEU A 84 7.66 6.10 0.85
C LEU A 84 7.20 5.55 -0.51
N ILE A 85 6.17 4.74 -0.52
CA ILE A 85 5.52 4.28 -1.75
C ILE A 85 4.28 5.13 -2.00
N ALA A 86 4.23 5.82 -3.13
CA ALA A 86 2.99 6.36 -3.67
C ALA A 86 2.35 5.30 -4.57
N MET A 87 1.26 4.73 -4.09
CA MET A 87 0.51 3.72 -4.83
C MET A 87 -0.58 4.40 -5.65
N THR A 88 -0.52 4.24 -6.96
CA THR A 88 -1.48 4.77 -7.91
C THR A 88 -2.26 3.66 -8.61
N PHE A 89 -3.33 4.02 -9.30
CA PHE A 89 -4.03 3.11 -10.22
C PHE A 89 -4.35 3.81 -11.55
N VAL A 90 -4.38 3.03 -12.63
CA VAL A 90 -4.79 3.49 -13.96
C VAL A 90 -6.32 3.59 -14.01
N LYS A 91 -6.82 4.80 -14.29
CA LYS A 91 -8.25 5.12 -14.37
C LYS A 91 -8.93 4.52 -15.60
N GLY A 92 -10.25 4.36 -15.54
CA GLY A 92 -11.08 4.03 -16.69
C GLY A 92 -10.97 2.59 -17.20
N ARG A 93 -10.38 1.67 -16.40
CA ARG A 93 -10.25 0.25 -16.79
C ARG A 93 -11.07 -0.67 -15.91
N CYS A 94 -10.80 -0.66 -14.61
CA CYS A 94 -11.51 -1.49 -13.64
C CYS A 94 -12.93 -0.94 -13.42
N GLY A 95 -13.95 -1.76 -13.64
CA GLY A 95 -15.36 -1.38 -13.54
C GLY A 95 -15.95 -0.75 -14.79
N PHE A 96 -15.15 -0.67 -15.89
CA PHE A 96 -15.56 -0.06 -17.16
C PHE A 96 -15.65 -1.10 -18.29
N GLU A 97 -16.52 -0.83 -19.26
CA GLU A 97 -16.56 -1.48 -20.57
C GLU A 97 -15.62 -0.76 -21.55
N ARG A 98 -15.42 -1.34 -22.75
CA ARG A 98 -14.51 -0.77 -23.77
C ARG A 98 -14.96 0.58 -24.31
N ASP A 99 -16.24 0.87 -24.24
CA ASP A 99 -16.84 2.14 -24.69
C ASP A 99 -16.82 3.23 -23.61
N GLY A 100 -16.23 2.93 -22.44
CA GLY A 100 -16.16 3.84 -21.30
C GLY A 100 -17.39 3.83 -20.39
N SER A 101 -18.40 3.04 -20.69
CA SER A 101 -19.56 2.88 -19.82
C SER A 101 -19.23 2.03 -18.59
N PHE A 102 -20.00 2.19 -17.51
CA PHE A 102 -19.84 1.37 -16.32
C PHE A 102 -20.43 -0.03 -16.50
N THR A 103 -19.66 -1.07 -16.19
CA THR A 103 -20.15 -2.47 -16.18
C THR A 103 -21.21 -2.70 -15.12
N THR A 104 -21.12 -2.01 -13.97
CA THR A 104 -22.04 -2.19 -12.85
C THR A 104 -22.42 -0.85 -12.22
N LYS A 105 -23.48 -0.85 -11.39
CA LYS A 105 -23.91 0.32 -10.62
C LYS A 105 -22.85 0.85 -9.63
N LYS A 106 -21.79 0.09 -9.33
CA LYS A 106 -20.68 0.56 -8.50
C LYS A 106 -19.72 1.49 -9.26
N GLY A 107 -19.73 1.42 -10.59
CA GLY A 107 -18.95 2.30 -11.46
C GLY A 107 -17.45 2.20 -11.18
N ASP A 108 -16.83 3.35 -11.06
CA ASP A 108 -15.38 3.54 -10.81
C ASP A 108 -14.90 3.07 -9.42
N ARG A 109 -15.82 2.85 -8.48
CA ARG A 109 -15.45 2.36 -7.12
C ARG A 109 -14.74 1.01 -7.13
N TRP A 110 -14.85 0.24 -8.21
CA TRP A 110 -14.07 -0.99 -8.38
C TRP A 110 -12.56 -0.73 -8.48
N GLN A 111 -12.14 0.44 -8.94
CA GLN A 111 -10.72 0.82 -8.99
C GLN A 111 -10.11 0.88 -7.58
N MET A 112 -10.79 1.54 -6.63
CA MET A 112 -10.35 1.57 -5.23
C MET A 112 -10.47 0.20 -4.54
N PHE A 113 -11.41 -0.66 -4.96
CA PHE A 113 -11.50 -2.03 -4.48
C PHE A 113 -10.26 -2.84 -4.88
N ASP A 114 -9.87 -2.82 -6.16
CA ASP A 114 -8.67 -3.48 -6.66
C ASP A 114 -7.40 -2.89 -6.00
N ALA A 115 -7.33 -1.57 -5.85
CA ALA A 115 -6.22 -0.91 -5.17
C ALA A 115 -6.09 -1.38 -3.71
N GLY A 116 -7.20 -1.54 -2.99
CA GLY A 116 -7.20 -2.06 -1.61
C GLY A 116 -6.70 -3.51 -1.51
N ILE A 117 -7.08 -4.37 -2.47
CA ILE A 117 -6.58 -5.75 -2.55
C ILE A 117 -5.07 -5.76 -2.77
N ALA A 118 -4.58 -4.99 -3.75
CA ALA A 118 -3.16 -4.89 -4.06
C ALA A 118 -2.35 -4.30 -2.89
N ALA A 119 -2.87 -3.27 -2.21
CA ALA A 119 -2.24 -2.69 -1.02
C ALA A 119 -2.08 -3.73 0.10
N GLN A 120 -3.11 -4.54 0.36
CA GLN A 120 -3.01 -5.58 1.38
C GLN A 120 -1.99 -6.65 0.99
N THR A 121 -1.99 -7.10 -0.26
CA THR A 121 -1.02 -8.11 -0.73
C THR A 121 0.42 -7.57 -0.64
N PHE A 122 0.64 -6.31 -1.04
CA PHE A 122 1.93 -5.63 -0.86
C PHE A 122 2.36 -5.59 0.61
N CYS A 123 1.47 -5.23 1.52
CA CYS A 123 1.77 -5.17 2.95
C CYS A 123 2.07 -6.55 3.55
N LEU A 124 1.45 -7.61 3.06
CA LEU A 124 1.73 -8.99 3.49
C LEU A 124 3.09 -9.45 2.98
N ALA A 125 3.38 -9.24 1.69
CA ALA A 125 4.69 -9.58 1.09
C ALA A 125 5.83 -8.81 1.78
N ALA A 126 5.63 -7.53 2.10
CA ALA A 126 6.60 -6.75 2.84
C ALA A 126 6.81 -7.30 4.27
N HIS A 127 5.72 -7.70 4.94
CA HIS A 127 5.80 -8.28 6.29
C HIS A 127 6.53 -9.62 6.31
N GLU A 128 6.25 -10.51 5.37
CA GLU A 128 6.95 -11.77 5.19
C GLU A 128 8.45 -11.56 4.94
N ALA A 129 8.80 -10.52 4.18
CA ALA A 129 10.18 -10.11 3.91
C ALA A 129 10.85 -9.36 5.09
N GLY A 130 10.22 -9.29 6.27
CA GLY A 130 10.76 -8.62 7.47
C GLY A 130 10.61 -7.11 7.49
N LEU A 131 9.88 -6.51 6.54
CA LEU A 131 9.60 -5.08 6.50
C LEU A 131 8.28 -4.74 7.18
N GLY A 132 8.21 -3.54 7.76
CA GLY A 132 7.00 -2.95 8.28
C GLY A 132 6.40 -1.96 7.29
N THR A 133 5.07 -1.84 7.29
CA THR A 133 4.34 -0.89 6.45
C THR A 133 3.25 -0.18 7.23
N VAL A 134 2.86 1.02 6.78
CA VAL A 134 1.60 1.65 7.17
C VAL A 134 0.98 2.37 5.98
N ILE A 135 -0.30 2.08 5.72
CA ILE A 135 -1.09 2.76 4.70
C ILE A 135 -1.63 4.06 5.29
N MET A 136 -1.43 5.16 4.60
CA MET A 136 -1.91 6.50 4.95
C MET A 136 -2.90 6.97 3.88
N GLY A 137 -4.02 7.58 4.33
CA GLY A 137 -5.12 8.01 3.46
C GLY A 137 -5.44 9.50 3.55
N ILE A 138 -4.59 10.32 4.21
CA ILE A 138 -4.83 11.76 4.38
C ILE A 138 -3.64 12.53 3.84
N TRP A 139 -3.86 13.24 2.74
CA TRP A 139 -2.87 14.08 2.05
C TRP A 139 -3.57 15.12 1.17
N ASP A 140 -2.82 16.10 0.68
CA ASP A 140 -3.22 16.98 -0.43
C ASP A 140 -2.95 16.26 -1.76
N GLU A 141 -4.02 15.80 -2.41
CA GLU A 141 -3.92 14.99 -3.63
C GLU A 141 -3.38 15.78 -4.81
N ASP A 142 -3.86 17.02 -5.00
CA ASP A 142 -3.44 17.88 -6.11
C ASP A 142 -1.96 18.23 -6.00
N GLY A 143 -1.51 18.53 -4.78
CA GLY A 143 -0.11 18.86 -4.49
C GLY A 143 0.83 17.69 -4.76
N ILE A 144 0.49 16.48 -4.28
CA ILE A 144 1.32 15.28 -4.51
C ILE A 144 1.30 14.86 -5.98
N THR A 145 0.15 14.89 -6.64
CA THR A 145 0.01 14.58 -8.06
C THR A 145 0.92 15.47 -8.92
N LYS A 146 0.93 16.76 -8.61
CA LYS A 146 1.79 17.73 -9.31
C LYS A 146 3.28 17.52 -9.00
N LEU A 147 3.62 17.20 -7.74
CA LEU A 147 5.00 16.99 -7.31
C LEU A 147 5.62 15.75 -7.96
N LEU A 148 4.87 14.65 -8.01
CA LEU A 148 5.36 13.37 -8.52
C LEU A 148 5.23 13.24 -10.04
N ASP A 149 4.46 14.10 -10.69
CA ASP A 149 4.25 14.18 -12.15
C ASP A 149 4.00 12.81 -12.82
N PHE A 150 3.19 11.96 -12.15
CA PHE A 150 2.83 10.67 -12.74
C PHE A 150 1.80 10.82 -13.88
N PRO A 151 1.62 9.80 -14.75
CA PRO A 151 0.73 9.89 -15.91
C PRO A 151 -0.68 10.36 -15.55
N LYS A 152 -1.26 11.24 -16.38
CA LYS A 152 -2.60 11.85 -16.15
C LYS A 152 -3.75 10.85 -16.09
N ASP A 153 -3.55 9.66 -16.63
CA ASP A 153 -4.50 8.55 -16.57
C ASP A 153 -4.38 7.77 -15.25
N GLN A 154 -3.50 8.17 -14.34
CA GLN A 154 -3.37 7.58 -13.01
C GLN A 154 -3.98 8.49 -11.93
N GLU A 155 -4.29 7.89 -10.80
CA GLU A 155 -4.81 8.53 -9.60
C GLU A 155 -4.12 7.93 -8.37
N LEU A 156 -3.84 8.76 -7.35
CA LEU A 156 -3.20 8.32 -6.12
C LEU A 156 -4.20 7.57 -5.23
N ALA A 157 -3.93 6.31 -4.93
CA ALA A 157 -4.77 5.49 -4.07
C ALA A 157 -4.36 5.56 -2.59
N ALA A 158 -3.06 5.55 -2.33
CA ALA A 158 -2.51 5.57 -0.97
C ALA A 158 -1.05 6.01 -0.96
N LEU A 159 -0.60 6.54 0.19
CA LEU A 159 0.79 6.62 0.56
C LEU A 159 1.10 5.49 1.54
N ILE A 160 2.20 4.76 1.32
CA ILE A 160 2.61 3.65 2.19
C ILE A 160 4.05 3.89 2.64
N ALA A 161 4.24 4.21 3.93
CA ALA A 161 5.58 4.23 4.50
C ALA A 161 6.05 2.79 4.71
N ILE A 162 7.31 2.50 4.35
CA ILE A 162 7.90 1.17 4.40
C ILE A 162 9.34 1.23 4.92
N GLY A 163 9.75 0.24 5.70
CA GLY A 163 11.10 0.13 6.27
C GLY A 163 11.22 -1.02 7.25
N TYR A 164 12.41 -1.24 7.78
CA TYR A 164 12.61 -2.20 8.87
C TYR A 164 11.95 -1.68 10.15
N PRO A 165 11.08 -2.48 10.83
CA PRO A 165 10.36 -2.00 12.00
C PRO A 165 11.32 -1.72 13.17
N ASP A 166 11.13 -0.58 13.86
CA ASP A 166 11.79 -0.23 15.12
C ASP A 166 10.85 -0.40 16.33
N ILE A 167 9.62 -0.83 16.10
CA ILE A 167 8.61 -1.13 17.11
C ILE A 167 7.80 -2.36 16.73
N HIS A 168 7.30 -3.06 17.74
CA HIS A 168 6.39 -4.20 17.58
C HIS A 168 5.09 -3.90 18.34
N PRO A 169 4.14 -3.18 17.72
CA PRO A 169 2.89 -2.80 18.38
C PRO A 169 2.00 -4.01 18.61
N ASP A 170 1.26 -3.98 19.71
CA ASP A 170 0.25 -4.98 20.01
C ASP A 170 -0.84 -5.06 18.95
N ALA A 171 -1.48 -6.22 18.85
CA ALA A 171 -2.62 -6.38 17.97
C ALA A 171 -3.83 -5.63 18.54
N PRO A 172 -4.43 -4.68 17.78
CA PRO A 172 -5.68 -4.08 18.21
C PRO A 172 -6.81 -5.11 18.22
N GLY A 173 -7.83 -4.88 19.03
CA GLY A 173 -9.01 -5.73 19.11
C GLY A 173 -9.65 -5.99 17.74
N ARG A 174 -10.28 -7.15 17.61
CA ARG A 174 -11.04 -7.53 16.40
C ARG A 174 -12.47 -7.87 16.81
N LYS A 175 -13.39 -7.62 15.89
CA LYS A 175 -14.77 -8.09 16.03
C LYS A 175 -14.79 -9.61 16.07
N SER A 176 -15.76 -10.16 16.80
CA SER A 176 -16.02 -11.61 16.82
C SER A 176 -16.55 -12.10 15.48
N VAL A 177 -16.49 -13.41 15.25
CA VAL A 177 -17.05 -14.01 14.03
C VAL A 177 -18.56 -13.75 13.93
N ASP A 178 -19.28 -13.78 15.05
CA ASP A 178 -20.74 -13.56 15.12
C ASP A 178 -21.14 -12.11 14.73
N GLU A 179 -20.22 -11.13 14.93
CA GLU A 179 -20.44 -9.76 14.47
C GLU A 179 -20.15 -9.56 12.97
N LEU A 180 -19.42 -10.48 12.35
CA LEU A 180 -18.95 -10.36 10.95
C LEU A 180 -19.68 -11.28 10.00
N LEU A 181 -20.20 -12.41 10.46
CA LEU A 181 -20.76 -13.49 9.65
C LEU A 181 -22.25 -13.71 9.97
N THR A 182 -23.05 -13.75 8.94
CA THR A 182 -24.48 -14.11 9.05
C THR A 182 -24.78 -15.24 8.08
N TYR A 183 -25.35 -16.33 8.58
CA TYR A 183 -25.89 -17.43 7.77
C TYR A 183 -27.34 -17.13 7.37
N ARG A 184 -27.72 -17.51 6.15
CA ARG A 184 -29.08 -17.37 5.62
C ARG A 184 -29.52 -18.66 4.95
#